data_b3cb69bdacdc2dabe22d09b4258d493a
#
_entry.id   b3cb69bdacdc2dabe22d09b4258d493a
#
_cell.length_a   1.000
_cell.length_b   1.000
_cell.length_c   1.000
_cell.angle_alpha   90.00
_cell.angle_beta   90.00
_cell.angle_gamma   90.00
#
_symmetry.space_group_name_H-M   'P 1'
#
loop_
_entity.id
_entity.type
_entity.pdbx_description
1 polymer ?
#
loop_
_entity_poly.entity_id
_entity_poly.type
_entity_poly.pdbx_seq_one_letter_code
_entity_poly.pdbx_strand_id
1 'polypeptide(L)'
;MEFDTKIKIVLREDLEMWQKLNVTAFLMSGIAGTQDIIGQPYLDKDHVQYLPMSQQPIIIHSSTGERMNELLEKALTKDVVITIYTEELFHTYNDEDNRAMVAKFKTNELNLVGIGLRGKKNQVDRLLKGFDLHK
;
A
#
# COMPACT_ATOMS: atom_id res chain seq x y z
N MET A 1 -12.91 -17.79 -5.94
CA MET A 1 -13.70 -16.55 -5.80
C MET A 1 -13.01 -15.42 -6.56
N GLU A 2 -13.73 -14.72 -7.40
CA GLU A 2 -13.22 -13.56 -8.10
C GLU A 2 -13.61 -12.28 -7.37
N PHE A 3 -12.76 -11.28 -7.47
CA PHE A 3 -12.99 -9.97 -6.87
C PHE A 3 -13.04 -8.90 -7.96
N ASP A 4 -13.94 -7.92 -7.80
CA ASP A 4 -14.05 -6.78 -8.70
C ASP A 4 -12.93 -5.76 -8.46
N THR A 5 -12.27 -5.87 -7.34
CA THR A 5 -11.21 -4.94 -6.92
C THR A 5 -9.88 -5.66 -6.81
N LYS A 6 -8.80 -4.87 -6.85
CA LYS A 6 -7.44 -5.35 -6.59
C LYS A 6 -6.76 -4.48 -5.56
N ILE A 7 -5.89 -5.12 -4.78
CA ILE A 7 -5.01 -4.47 -3.81
C ILE A 7 -3.58 -4.62 -4.31
N LYS A 8 -2.89 -3.51 -4.46
CA LYS A 8 -1.50 -3.48 -4.91
C LYS A 8 -0.67 -2.61 -3.99
N ILE A 9 0.55 -3.06 -3.73
CA ILE A 9 1.56 -2.31 -2.99
C ILE A 9 2.73 -2.08 -3.94
N VAL A 10 3.24 -0.86 -3.96
CA VAL A 10 4.44 -0.52 -4.75
C VAL A 10 5.49 -0.02 -3.78
N LEU A 11 6.66 -0.62 -3.79
CA LEU A 11 7.78 -0.26 -2.93
C LEU A 11 8.95 0.26 -3.75
N ARG A 12 9.66 1.27 -3.22
CA ARG A 12 10.89 1.74 -3.86
C ARG A 12 11.95 0.65 -3.77
N GLU A 13 12.56 0.33 -4.89
CA GLU A 13 13.41 -0.85 -5.03
C GLU A 13 14.71 -0.83 -4.20
N ASP A 14 15.17 0.37 -3.81
CA ASP A 14 16.44 0.56 -3.08
C ASP A 14 16.30 0.50 -1.56
N LEU A 15 15.10 0.21 -1.04
CA LEU A 15 14.89 0.10 0.40
C LEU A 15 15.59 -1.12 0.99
N GLU A 16 16.02 -1.02 2.25
CA GLU A 16 16.46 -2.17 3.03
C GLU A 16 15.29 -3.16 3.23
N MET A 17 15.61 -4.43 3.44
CA MET A 17 14.56 -5.45 3.62
C MET A 17 13.59 -5.10 4.73
N TRP A 18 14.11 -4.70 5.92
CA TRP A 18 13.23 -4.36 7.04
C TRP A 18 12.31 -3.17 6.72
N GLN A 19 12.81 -2.22 5.93
CA GLN A 19 12.02 -1.05 5.51
C GLN A 19 10.87 -1.50 4.59
N LYS A 20 11.14 -2.39 3.65
CA LYS A 20 10.12 -2.93 2.74
C LYS A 20 9.00 -3.63 3.51
N LEU A 21 9.38 -4.43 4.51
CA LEU A 21 8.42 -5.15 5.34
C LEU A 21 7.59 -4.18 6.18
N ASN A 22 8.25 -3.21 6.80
CA ASN A 22 7.60 -2.21 7.65
C ASN A 22 6.64 -1.34 6.86
N VAL A 23 7.07 -0.84 5.71
CA VAL A 23 6.24 0.01 4.84
C VAL A 23 5.01 -0.76 4.37
N THR A 24 5.18 -2.01 3.94
CA THR A 24 4.05 -2.85 3.50
C THR A 24 3.00 -2.99 4.59
N ALA A 25 3.44 -3.26 5.83
CA ALA A 25 2.54 -3.39 6.97
C ALA A 25 1.74 -2.11 7.22
N PHE A 26 2.42 -0.95 7.20
CA PHE A 26 1.74 0.34 7.40
C PHE A 26 0.76 0.67 6.28
N LEU A 27 1.16 0.49 5.03
CA LEU A 27 0.29 0.76 3.88
C LEU A 27 -0.99 -0.09 3.96
N MET A 28 -0.85 -1.36 4.30
CA MET A 28 -1.99 -2.26 4.43
C MET A 28 -2.86 -1.94 5.63
N SER A 29 -2.30 -1.39 6.71
CA SER A 29 -3.10 -1.03 7.87
C SER A 29 -4.16 0.02 7.53
N GLY A 30 -3.82 1.00 6.69
CA GLY A 30 -4.76 2.02 6.25
C GLY A 30 -5.84 1.45 5.34
N ILE A 31 -5.47 0.57 4.42
CA ILE A 31 -6.43 -0.08 3.52
C ILE A 31 -7.36 -1.01 4.32
N ALA A 32 -6.81 -1.87 5.15
CA ALA A 32 -7.60 -2.82 5.94
C ALA A 32 -8.51 -2.12 6.97
N GLY A 33 -8.04 -1.01 7.52
CA GLY A 33 -8.80 -0.26 8.51
C GLY A 33 -9.95 0.57 7.94
N THR A 34 -9.99 0.81 6.64
CA THR A 34 -10.98 1.67 6.00
C THR A 34 -11.81 0.99 4.92
N GLN A 35 -11.36 -0.14 4.40
CA GLN A 35 -12.01 -0.83 3.30
C GLN A 35 -12.55 -2.18 3.78
N ASP A 36 -13.63 -2.63 3.18
CA ASP A 36 -14.25 -3.92 3.49
C ASP A 36 -13.52 -5.05 2.79
N ILE A 37 -12.37 -5.44 3.34
CA ILE A 37 -11.54 -6.51 2.77
C ILE A 37 -11.29 -7.67 3.74
N ILE A 38 -11.65 -7.52 5.00
CA ILE A 38 -11.33 -8.53 6.02
C ILE A 38 -12.38 -9.65 6.00
N GLY A 39 -11.90 -10.87 6.01
CA GLY A 39 -12.76 -12.06 5.96
C GLY A 39 -13.18 -12.57 7.33
N GLN A 40 -13.33 -13.87 7.43
CA GLN A 40 -13.74 -14.55 8.65
C GLN A 40 -12.53 -14.99 9.46
N PRO A 41 -12.68 -15.17 10.78
CA PRO A 41 -11.61 -15.70 11.62
C PRO A 41 -11.12 -17.06 11.13
N TYR A 42 -9.86 -17.34 11.38
CA TYR A 42 -9.26 -18.62 11.07
C TYR A 42 -9.37 -19.56 12.27
N LEU A 43 -9.67 -20.81 12.00
CA LEU A 43 -9.71 -21.85 13.01
C LEU A 43 -8.72 -22.94 12.62
N ASP A 44 -7.88 -23.37 13.57
CA ASP A 44 -7.02 -24.53 13.34
C ASP A 44 -7.77 -25.84 13.65
N LYS A 45 -7.10 -26.95 13.56
CA LYS A 45 -7.71 -28.27 13.79
C LYS A 45 -8.20 -28.45 15.23
N ASP A 46 -7.59 -27.76 16.17
CA ASP A 46 -7.98 -27.80 17.58
C ASP A 46 -9.00 -26.73 17.94
N HIS A 47 -9.54 -26.01 16.95
CA HIS A 47 -10.54 -24.95 17.10
C HIS A 47 -10.02 -23.70 17.83
N VAL A 48 -8.71 -23.50 17.86
CA VAL A 48 -8.16 -22.24 18.33
C VAL A 48 -8.43 -21.19 17.25
N GLN A 49 -8.94 -20.03 17.67
CA GLN A 49 -9.36 -18.96 16.77
C GLN A 49 -8.29 -17.89 16.63
N TYR A 50 -8.03 -17.51 15.39
CA TYR A 50 -7.10 -16.44 15.03
C TYR A 50 -7.84 -15.33 14.30
N LEU A 51 -7.31 -14.11 14.35
CA LEU A 51 -7.94 -12.97 13.72
C LEU A 51 -8.04 -13.15 12.20
N PRO A 52 -9.12 -12.62 11.60
CA PRO A 52 -9.28 -12.64 10.15
C PRO A 52 -8.25 -11.77 9.45
N MET A 53 -7.98 -12.09 8.20
CA MET A 53 -7.08 -11.34 7.33
C MET A 53 -7.79 -11.00 6.03
N SER A 54 -7.09 -10.37 5.10
CA SER A 54 -7.66 -9.97 3.82
C SER A 54 -8.22 -11.17 3.06
N GLN A 55 -9.43 -11.01 2.51
CA GLN A 55 -10.06 -12.02 1.66
C GLN A 55 -9.44 -12.11 0.27
N GLN A 56 -8.80 -11.05 -0.17
CA GLN A 56 -8.26 -10.97 -1.53
C GLN A 56 -6.74 -10.88 -1.52
N PRO A 57 -6.10 -11.32 -2.61
CA PRO A 57 -4.64 -11.25 -2.72
C PRO A 57 -4.12 -9.83 -2.61
N ILE A 58 -2.91 -9.72 -2.08
CA ILE A 58 -2.16 -8.47 -1.99
C ILE A 58 -0.89 -8.67 -2.80
N ILE A 59 -0.76 -7.95 -3.91
CA ILE A 59 0.37 -8.11 -4.82
C ILE A 59 1.33 -6.94 -4.63
N ILE A 60 2.62 -7.24 -4.52
CA ILE A 60 3.66 -6.25 -4.27
C ILE A 60 4.54 -6.08 -5.50
N HIS A 61 4.71 -4.82 -5.90
CA HIS A 61 5.54 -4.40 -7.03
C HIS A 61 6.73 -3.60 -6.53
N SER A 62 7.77 -3.51 -7.34
CA SER A 62 8.93 -2.65 -7.09
C SER A 62 9.03 -1.57 -8.15
N SER A 63 9.56 -0.42 -7.79
CA SER A 63 9.71 0.70 -8.71
C SER A 63 10.80 1.67 -8.29
N THR A 64 11.15 2.56 -9.20
CA THR A 64 11.97 3.74 -8.87
C THR A 64 11.10 4.80 -8.21
N GLY A 65 11.73 5.72 -7.48
CA GLY A 65 11.00 6.83 -6.85
C GLY A 65 10.30 7.74 -7.86
N GLU A 66 10.93 7.99 -9.00
CA GLU A 66 10.36 8.82 -10.06
C GLU A 66 9.06 8.23 -10.60
N ARG A 67 9.04 6.94 -10.89
CA ARG A 67 7.84 6.25 -11.36
C ARG A 67 6.73 6.23 -10.32
N MET A 68 7.10 6.18 -9.04
CA MET A 68 6.13 6.22 -7.95
C MET A 68 5.42 7.56 -7.87
N ASN A 69 6.15 8.66 -8.06
CA ASN A 69 5.54 9.99 -8.07
C ASN A 69 4.57 10.15 -9.26
N GLU A 70 4.93 9.65 -10.43
CA GLU A 70 4.05 9.61 -11.60
C GLU A 70 2.81 8.76 -11.34
N LEU A 71 2.99 7.61 -10.70
CA LEU A 71 1.88 6.72 -10.32
C LEU A 71 0.90 7.43 -9.39
N LEU A 72 1.41 8.12 -8.38
CA LEU A 72 0.56 8.85 -7.43
C LEU A 72 -0.26 9.91 -8.14
N GLU A 73 0.35 10.71 -9.03
CA GLU A 73 -0.36 11.74 -9.79
C GLU A 73 -1.49 11.15 -10.62
N LYS A 74 -1.24 10.03 -11.28
CA LYS A 74 -2.27 9.34 -12.08
C LYS A 74 -3.36 8.75 -11.19
N ALA A 75 -2.98 8.11 -10.09
CA ALA A 75 -3.92 7.46 -9.18
C ALA A 75 -4.89 8.46 -8.55
N LEU A 76 -4.43 9.68 -8.27
CA LEU A 76 -5.27 10.74 -7.70
C LEU A 76 -6.40 11.19 -8.64
N THR A 77 -6.30 10.90 -9.93
CA THR A 77 -7.35 11.20 -10.92
C THR A 77 -8.33 10.04 -11.11
N LYS A 78 -8.12 8.92 -10.42
CA LYS A 78 -8.94 7.70 -10.57
C LYS A 78 -9.73 7.43 -9.29
N ASP A 79 -10.71 6.55 -9.42
CA ASP A 79 -11.52 6.09 -8.29
C ASP A 79 -10.81 4.93 -7.59
N VAL A 80 -9.70 5.24 -6.92
CA VAL A 80 -8.94 4.29 -6.12
C VAL A 80 -8.62 4.92 -4.76
N VAL A 81 -8.55 4.10 -3.72
CA VAL A 81 -8.08 4.56 -2.41
C VAL A 81 -6.58 4.38 -2.35
N ILE A 82 -5.91 5.28 -1.65
CA ILE A 82 -4.45 5.39 -1.67
C ILE A 82 -3.91 5.52 -0.26
N THR A 83 -2.88 4.73 0.05
CA THR A 83 -2.02 4.97 1.21
C THR A 83 -0.63 5.30 0.70
N ILE A 84 0.10 6.13 1.45
CA ILE A 84 1.47 6.50 1.09
C ILE A 84 2.38 6.35 2.29
N TYR A 85 3.67 6.16 2.00
CA TYR A 85 4.72 6.19 3.00
C TYR A 85 5.91 6.94 2.41
N THR A 86 6.44 7.91 3.14
CA THR A 86 7.57 8.71 2.69
C THR A 86 8.82 8.38 3.48
N GLU A 87 9.99 8.71 2.94
CA GLU A 87 11.27 8.41 3.55
C GLU A 87 11.42 9.02 4.94
N GLU A 88 10.90 10.22 5.13
CA GLU A 88 10.96 10.95 6.41
C GLU A 88 10.25 10.21 7.54
N LEU A 89 9.26 9.36 7.21
CA LEU A 89 8.48 8.64 8.22
C LEU A 89 9.31 7.56 8.94
N PHE A 90 10.44 7.17 8.40
CA PHE A 90 11.35 6.26 9.10
C PHE A 90 11.98 6.92 10.35
N HIS A 91 11.92 8.23 10.46
CA HIS A 91 12.53 9.00 11.54
C HIS A 91 11.51 9.63 12.49
N THR A 92 10.24 9.28 12.34
CA THR A 92 9.17 9.70 13.26
C THR A 92 8.84 8.54 14.20
N TYR A 93 8.11 8.84 15.29
CA TYR A 93 7.81 7.85 16.31
C TYR A 93 6.32 7.69 16.58
N ASN A 94 5.47 8.50 15.95
CA ASN A 94 4.02 8.42 16.17
C ASN A 94 3.26 8.95 14.95
N ASP A 95 1.97 8.64 14.92
CA ASP A 95 1.08 8.95 13.81
C ASP A 95 0.86 10.46 13.63
N GLU A 96 0.81 11.21 14.71
CA GLU A 96 0.65 12.66 14.65
C GLU A 96 1.84 13.32 13.95
N ASP A 97 3.07 12.90 14.31
CA ASP A 97 4.29 13.39 13.67
C ASP A 97 4.35 12.96 12.20
N ASN A 98 3.84 11.78 11.86
CA ASN A 98 3.74 11.31 10.48
C ASN A 98 2.89 12.27 9.64
N ARG A 99 1.71 12.61 10.13
CA ARG A 99 0.83 13.55 9.41
C ARG A 99 1.47 14.93 9.27
N ALA A 100 2.10 15.42 10.33
CA ALA A 100 2.78 16.73 10.29
C ALA A 100 3.91 16.73 9.27
N MET A 101 4.66 15.64 9.17
CA MET A 101 5.76 15.52 8.21
C MET A 101 5.25 15.51 6.76
N VAL A 102 4.24 14.71 6.46
CA VAL A 102 3.67 14.66 5.12
C VAL A 102 3.11 16.02 4.70
N ALA A 103 2.51 16.74 5.63
CA ALA A 103 1.91 18.05 5.38
C ALA A 103 2.91 19.13 4.97
N LYS A 104 4.20 18.90 5.15
CA LYS A 104 5.26 19.87 4.79
C LYS A 104 5.60 19.86 3.30
N PHE A 105 5.14 18.85 2.56
CA PHE A 105 5.51 18.65 1.15
C PHE A 105 4.30 18.80 0.24
N LYS A 106 4.52 19.37 -0.94
CA LYS A 106 3.50 19.32 -1.99
C LYS A 106 3.45 17.91 -2.54
N THR A 107 2.32 17.55 -3.17
CA THR A 107 2.13 16.20 -3.71
C THR A 107 3.29 15.75 -4.59
N ASN A 108 3.75 16.61 -5.51
CA ASN A 108 4.84 16.27 -6.43
C ASN A 108 6.24 16.35 -5.79
N GLU A 109 6.32 16.75 -4.53
CA GLU A 109 7.58 16.84 -3.78
C GLU A 109 7.76 15.71 -2.77
N LEU A 110 6.76 14.83 -2.62
CA LEU A 110 6.82 13.74 -1.66
C LEU A 110 7.94 12.76 -2.00
N ASN A 111 8.72 12.39 -0.99
CA ASN A 111 9.77 11.38 -1.12
C ASN A 111 9.17 10.00 -0.89
N LEU A 112 8.41 9.51 -1.88
CA LEU A 112 7.66 8.27 -1.76
C LEU A 112 8.58 7.05 -1.71
N VAL A 113 8.37 6.20 -0.72
CA VAL A 113 9.02 4.89 -0.61
C VAL A 113 8.01 3.76 -0.75
N GLY A 114 6.72 4.06 -0.60
CA GLY A 114 5.65 3.09 -0.76
C GLY A 114 4.33 3.73 -1.11
N ILE A 115 3.53 3.03 -1.90
CA ILE A 115 2.16 3.40 -2.25
C ILE A 115 1.30 2.14 -2.13
N GLY A 116 0.17 2.24 -1.44
CA GLY A 116 -0.85 1.20 -1.42
C GLY A 116 -2.06 1.66 -2.21
N LEU A 117 -2.62 0.77 -3.01
CA LEU A 117 -3.78 1.08 -3.86
C LEU A 117 -4.83 -0.01 -3.73
N ARG A 118 -6.09 0.40 -3.65
CA ARG A 118 -7.22 -0.50 -3.83
C ARG A 118 -8.27 0.20 -4.67
N GLY A 119 -8.76 -0.49 -5.67
CA GLY A 119 -9.81 0.04 -6.53
C GLY A 119 -10.29 -1.00 -7.52
N LYS A 120 -11.12 -0.57 -8.45
CA LYS A 120 -11.64 -1.47 -9.48
C LYS A 120 -10.49 -2.06 -10.28
N LYS A 121 -10.61 -3.37 -10.52
CA LYS A 121 -9.61 -4.20 -11.20
C LYS A 121 -9.03 -3.54 -12.45
N ASN A 122 -9.87 -3.05 -13.34
CA ASN A 122 -9.40 -2.45 -14.60
C ASN A 122 -8.60 -1.17 -14.39
N GLN A 123 -9.00 -0.34 -13.44
CA GLN A 123 -8.28 0.90 -13.13
C GLN A 123 -6.92 0.62 -12.52
N VAL A 124 -6.88 -0.31 -11.56
CA VAL A 124 -5.63 -0.70 -10.90
C VAL A 124 -4.67 -1.34 -11.90
N ASP A 125 -5.16 -2.22 -12.76
CA ASP A 125 -4.35 -2.86 -13.80
C ASP A 125 -3.73 -1.84 -14.76
N ARG A 126 -4.48 -0.82 -15.15
CA ARG A 126 -3.98 0.26 -16.03
C ARG A 126 -2.91 1.09 -15.34
N LEU A 127 -3.14 1.44 -14.07
CA LEU A 127 -2.19 2.24 -13.30
C LEU A 127 -0.85 1.53 -13.14
N LEU A 128 -0.87 0.22 -12.96
CA LEU A 128 0.34 -0.57 -12.70
C LEU A 128 0.90 -1.30 -13.92
N LYS A 129 0.41 -0.95 -15.12
CA LYS A 129 0.94 -1.53 -16.34
C LYS A 129 2.43 -1.22 -16.48
N GLY A 130 3.24 -2.26 -16.64
CA GLY A 130 4.68 -2.11 -16.77
C GLY A 130 5.46 -2.04 -15.46
N PHE A 131 4.79 -2.16 -14.31
CA PHE A 131 5.47 -2.27 -13.01
C PHE A 131 5.83 -3.72 -12.75
N ASP A 132 7.09 -3.96 -12.38
CA ASP A 132 7.58 -5.29 -12.09
C ASP A 132 7.09 -5.79 -10.73
N LEU A 133 6.88 -7.11 -10.64
CA LEU A 133 6.60 -7.72 -9.35
C LEU A 133 7.85 -7.65 -8.47
N HIS A 134 7.66 -7.48 -7.17
CA HIS A 134 8.74 -7.54 -6.20
C HIS A 134 9.27 -8.97 -6.12
N LYS A 135 10.58 -9.12 -6.21
CA LYS A 135 11.26 -10.42 -6.12
C LYS A 135 11.70 -10.72 -4.70
#